data_6ac80a2d78b35b7d2c3aa13d1bde1d61
#
_entry.id   6ac80a2d78b35b7d2c3aa13d1bde1d61
#
_cell.length_a   1.000
_cell.length_b   1.000
_cell.length_c   1.000
_cell.angle_alpha   90.00
_cell.angle_beta   90.00
_cell.angle_gamma   90.00
#
_symmetry.space_group_name_H-M   'P 1'
#
loop_
_entity.id
_entity.type
_entity.pdbx_description
1 polymer ?
#
loop_
_entity_poly.entity_id
_entity_poly.type
_entity_poly.pdbx_seq_one_letter_code
_entity_poly.pdbx_strand_id
1 'polypeptide(L)'
;MKRLLQLLAMAMIAIPVLAQQLTPEEAMMRVKRMSGTAQAKATKSQTRKLVYTMKAAVNGMPSAAESNDNLFYIFSDDRSFVIAGADEKLPALIAYGNSSAFSADSIPDNLRYWLDDYKVKMSAALAKGVTLTSPTAMGTPVVKPLITAKWAQEKPFKNDCNDIGQSSVTGCVATAMAQIMYYHKWPMQGTGSHSYSYKLNFGGDIGVKTITPSVDFSSHTYNWSNMQDAYGVYVDEESGYTQKASYTDDQAADVACLLHDCGVSVDMIYAGGSSSASSAKVPYALTTYFGYDCGMSYLQKVLFSDEEWAQMIRTELDARRPVLYSGQTLNNEGHAFICDGYDNAGYYHMNWGWQGMANGYYLIVGTDALNPDMSGTGGGTVGLGYTEGNDMII
;
A
#
# COMPACT_ATOMS: atom_id res chain seq x y z
N MET A 1 69.13 12.50 37.46
CA MET A 1 67.96 11.62 37.63
C MET A 1 66.80 12.28 36.93
N LYS A 2 66.56 11.95 35.66
CA LYS A 2 65.45 12.47 34.86
C LYS A 2 64.36 11.41 34.88
N ARG A 3 63.18 11.74 35.46
CA ARG A 3 62.01 10.90 35.44
C ARG A 3 61.33 11.07 34.07
N LEU A 4 61.26 10.00 33.30
CA LEU A 4 60.57 9.88 32.07
C LEU A 4 59.08 9.62 32.42
N LEU A 5 58.22 10.59 32.22
CA LEU A 5 56.77 10.41 32.29
C LEU A 5 56.30 9.79 30.95
N GLN A 6 55.96 8.52 30.95
CA GLN A 6 55.23 7.91 29.84
C GLN A 6 53.76 8.27 29.94
N LEU A 7 53.30 9.14 29.04
CA LEU A 7 51.88 9.34 28.75
C LEU A 7 51.41 8.16 27.93
N LEU A 8 50.65 7.25 28.56
CA LEU A 8 49.86 6.26 27.86
C LEU A 8 48.63 6.98 27.31
N ALA A 9 48.66 7.34 26.04
CA ALA A 9 47.45 7.73 25.31
C ALA A 9 46.60 6.46 25.08
N MET A 10 45.56 6.24 25.89
CA MET A 10 44.50 5.30 25.57
C MET A 10 43.77 5.84 24.36
N ALA A 11 44.10 5.34 23.18
CA ALA A 11 43.24 5.46 22.02
C ALA A 11 41.96 4.67 22.34
N MET A 12 40.90 5.36 22.73
CA MET A 12 39.58 4.78 22.67
C MET A 12 39.29 4.52 21.17
N ILE A 13 39.51 3.28 20.77
CA ILE A 13 38.93 2.78 19.52
C ILE A 13 37.43 2.79 19.76
N ALA A 14 36.73 3.78 19.20
CA ALA A 14 35.32 3.72 19.09
C ALA A 14 35.01 2.49 18.22
N ILE A 15 34.73 1.37 18.85
CA ILE A 15 34.13 0.21 18.16
C ILE A 15 32.80 0.75 17.64
N PRO A 16 32.60 0.79 16.32
CA PRO A 16 31.27 1.09 15.82
C PRO A 16 30.32 0.07 16.47
N VAL A 17 29.33 0.57 17.19
CA VAL A 17 28.25 -0.29 17.69
C VAL A 17 27.61 -0.85 16.42
N LEU A 18 28.03 -2.04 16.04
CA LEU A 18 27.41 -2.79 14.96
C LEU A 18 25.93 -2.84 15.27
N ALA A 19 25.10 -2.50 14.31
CA ALA A 19 23.66 -2.70 14.42
C ALA A 19 23.41 -4.11 14.95
N GLN A 20 22.62 -4.22 16.01
CA GLN A 20 22.42 -5.52 16.65
C GLN A 20 21.31 -6.23 15.89
N GLN A 21 21.71 -7.10 14.96
CA GLN A 21 20.80 -7.98 14.25
C GLN A 21 20.08 -8.89 15.24
N LEU A 22 18.76 -8.92 15.15
CA LEU A 22 17.90 -9.76 15.97
C LEU A 22 17.56 -11.05 15.22
N THR A 23 17.47 -12.15 15.94
CA THR A 23 16.86 -13.36 15.41
C THR A 23 15.36 -13.17 15.22
N PRO A 24 14.68 -14.01 14.40
CA PRO A 24 13.22 -13.97 14.25
C PRO A 24 12.48 -14.06 15.60
N GLU A 25 12.98 -14.89 16.53
CA GLU A 25 12.40 -15.07 17.86
C GLU A 25 12.53 -13.79 18.72
N GLU A 26 13.70 -13.14 18.69
CA GLU A 26 13.93 -11.87 19.41
C GLU A 26 13.06 -10.75 18.84
N ALA A 27 12.96 -10.63 17.51
CA ALA A 27 12.09 -9.67 16.85
C ALA A 27 10.62 -9.87 17.26
N MET A 28 10.14 -11.12 17.23
CA MET A 28 8.77 -11.43 17.67
C MET A 28 8.57 -11.17 19.17
N MET A 29 9.59 -11.38 20.02
CA MET A 29 9.49 -11.03 21.45
C MET A 29 9.36 -9.52 21.66
N ARG A 30 10.03 -8.67 20.85
CA ARG A 30 9.83 -7.22 20.89
C ARG A 30 8.38 -6.84 20.60
N VAL A 31 7.78 -7.42 19.55
CA VAL A 31 6.37 -7.18 19.21
C VAL A 31 5.44 -7.65 20.32
N LYS A 32 5.68 -8.82 20.92
CA LYS A 32 4.86 -9.32 22.04
C LYS A 32 4.88 -8.40 23.27
N ARG A 33 6.00 -7.74 23.53
CA ARG A 33 6.09 -6.76 24.64
C ARG A 33 5.23 -5.53 24.39
N MET A 34 5.03 -5.12 23.12
CA MET A 34 4.15 -4.01 22.74
C MET A 34 2.67 -4.35 22.94
N SER A 35 2.31 -5.63 22.83
CA SER A 35 0.91 -6.06 22.84
C SER A 35 0.20 -5.98 24.21
N GLY A 36 0.90 -5.65 25.29
CA GLY A 36 0.32 -5.52 26.64
C GLY A 36 -0.46 -6.75 27.13
N THR A 37 -0.66 -6.88 28.43
CA THR A 37 -1.31 -8.05 29.04
C THR A 37 -2.81 -8.21 28.73
N ALA A 38 -3.49 -7.18 28.22
CA ALA A 38 -4.94 -7.20 27.94
C ALA A 38 -5.28 -7.86 26.59
N GLN A 39 -4.45 -7.63 25.57
CA GLN A 39 -4.65 -8.21 24.23
C GLN A 39 -4.11 -9.63 24.10
N ALA A 40 -3.17 -10.02 24.95
CA ALA A 40 -2.66 -11.40 25.01
C ALA A 40 -3.72 -12.44 25.43
N LYS A 41 -4.85 -12.01 26.03
CA LYS A 41 -5.96 -12.90 26.38
C LYS A 41 -6.96 -13.14 25.24
N ALA A 42 -7.00 -12.28 24.22
CA ALA A 42 -7.94 -12.41 23.10
C ALA A 42 -7.40 -13.30 21.96
N THR A 43 -6.10 -13.46 21.88
CA THR A 43 -5.47 -14.38 20.91
C THR A 43 -5.09 -15.66 21.63
N LYS A 44 -5.99 -16.67 21.64
CA LYS A 44 -5.55 -18.06 21.79
C LYS A 44 -4.47 -18.28 20.74
N SER A 45 -3.23 -18.43 21.24
CA SER A 45 -1.99 -18.58 20.51
C SER A 45 -2.11 -19.57 19.34
N GLN A 46 -2.48 -19.09 18.17
CA GLN A 46 -1.97 -19.70 16.96
C GLN A 46 -0.55 -19.16 16.78
N THR A 47 0.41 -20.04 16.68
CA THR A 47 1.82 -19.68 16.51
C THR A 47 2.00 -19.24 15.08
N ARG A 48 2.02 -17.92 14.84
CA ARG A 48 2.43 -17.36 13.54
C ARG A 48 3.81 -17.92 13.19
N LYS A 49 3.97 -18.38 11.98
CA LYS A 49 5.22 -18.90 11.46
C LYS A 49 5.95 -17.81 10.69
N LEU A 50 7.26 -17.82 10.70
CA LEU A 50 8.07 -17.01 9.81
C LEU A 50 7.77 -17.45 8.36
N VAL A 51 7.28 -16.51 7.54
CA VAL A 51 6.91 -16.78 6.14
C VAL A 51 7.79 -16.00 5.17
N TYR A 52 8.42 -14.90 5.62
CA TYR A 52 9.25 -14.07 4.75
C TYR A 52 10.32 -13.32 5.55
N THR A 53 11.48 -13.08 4.92
CA THR A 53 12.57 -12.25 5.46
C THR A 53 13.00 -11.25 4.40
N MET A 54 12.94 -9.96 4.72
CA MET A 54 13.48 -8.90 3.87
C MET A 54 14.91 -8.60 4.26
N LYS A 55 15.79 -8.62 3.26
CA LYS A 55 17.21 -8.27 3.42
C LYS A 55 17.45 -6.81 3.07
N ALA A 56 18.47 -6.22 3.73
CA ALA A 56 18.87 -4.88 3.43
C ALA A 56 19.48 -4.75 2.02
N ALA A 57 19.30 -3.58 1.41
CA ALA A 57 19.99 -3.22 0.19
C ALA A 57 21.41 -2.77 0.50
N VAL A 58 22.41 -3.20 -0.27
CA VAL A 58 23.79 -2.71 -0.15
C VAL A 58 23.80 -1.21 -0.52
N ASN A 59 24.33 -0.39 0.35
CA ASN A 59 24.40 1.07 0.19
C ASN A 59 23.04 1.77 0.06
N GLY A 60 21.94 1.14 0.48
CA GLY A 60 20.59 1.71 0.40
C GLY A 60 20.03 1.86 -1.03
N MET A 61 20.63 1.20 -2.02
CA MET A 61 20.18 1.24 -3.41
C MET A 61 19.29 0.03 -3.75
N PRO A 62 18.07 0.22 -4.29
CA PRO A 62 17.12 -0.87 -4.57
C PRO A 62 17.66 -1.94 -5.53
N SER A 63 18.50 -1.54 -6.47
CA SER A 63 19.11 -2.42 -7.48
C SER A 63 20.44 -3.06 -7.04
N ALA A 64 20.90 -2.78 -5.83
CA ALA A 64 22.16 -3.32 -5.33
C ALA A 64 21.98 -4.78 -4.88
N ALA A 65 23.09 -5.52 -4.85
CA ALA A 65 23.12 -6.83 -4.23
C ALA A 65 22.58 -6.77 -2.78
N GLU A 66 21.90 -7.81 -2.36
CA GLU A 66 21.41 -7.88 -0.97
C GLU A 66 22.56 -8.01 0.00
N SER A 67 22.48 -7.27 1.10
CA SER A 67 23.41 -7.45 2.21
C SER A 67 23.06 -8.74 2.98
N ASN A 68 23.95 -9.14 3.89
CA ASN A 68 23.64 -10.25 4.80
C ASN A 68 22.67 -9.83 5.93
N ASP A 69 22.48 -8.52 6.13
CA ASP A 69 21.65 -7.99 7.20
C ASP A 69 20.15 -8.12 6.88
N ASN A 70 19.38 -8.54 7.86
CA ASN A 70 17.92 -8.60 7.74
C ASN A 70 17.33 -7.25 8.19
N LEU A 71 16.30 -6.79 7.48
CA LEU A 71 15.55 -5.58 7.83
C LEU A 71 14.32 -5.89 8.65
N PHE A 72 13.57 -6.88 8.22
CA PHE A 72 12.37 -7.30 8.92
C PHE A 72 12.00 -8.74 8.60
N TYR A 73 11.19 -9.28 9.48
CA TYR A 73 10.59 -10.60 9.39
C TYR A 73 9.08 -10.49 9.27
N ILE A 74 8.46 -11.28 8.41
CA ILE A 74 7.01 -11.40 8.32
C ILE A 74 6.61 -12.75 8.90
N PHE A 75 5.77 -12.68 9.91
CA PHE A 75 5.15 -13.84 10.54
C PHE A 75 3.68 -13.86 10.20
N SER A 76 3.17 -15.01 9.78
CA SER A 76 1.75 -15.18 9.44
C SER A 76 1.20 -16.50 9.95
N ASP A 77 -0.08 -16.51 10.20
CA ASP A 77 -0.94 -17.68 10.32
C ASP A 77 -2.14 -17.51 9.35
N ASP A 78 -3.14 -18.37 9.45
CA ASP A 78 -4.28 -18.37 8.53
C ASP A 78 -5.19 -17.12 8.71
N ARG A 79 -4.99 -16.29 9.74
CA ARG A 79 -5.88 -15.19 10.11
C ARG A 79 -5.19 -13.87 10.29
N SER A 80 -3.88 -13.88 10.46
CA SER A 80 -3.19 -12.68 10.90
C SER A 80 -1.75 -12.68 10.44
N PHE A 81 -1.19 -11.48 10.34
CA PHE A 81 0.24 -11.33 10.10
C PHE A 81 0.84 -10.23 10.97
N VAL A 82 2.16 -10.27 11.10
CA VAL A 82 2.98 -9.25 11.76
C VAL A 82 4.25 -9.06 10.95
N ILE A 83 4.63 -7.81 10.72
CA ILE A 83 5.95 -7.43 10.20
C ILE A 83 6.75 -6.84 11.35
N ALA A 84 7.85 -7.50 11.71
CA ALA A 84 8.70 -7.15 12.86
C ALA A 84 10.10 -6.74 12.39
N GLY A 85 10.61 -5.61 12.88
CA GLY A 85 11.96 -5.15 12.56
C GLY A 85 13.05 -6.11 13.08
N ALA A 86 14.04 -6.37 12.25
CA ALA A 86 15.15 -7.31 12.52
C ALA A 86 16.39 -6.64 13.13
N ASP A 87 16.29 -5.38 13.52
CA ASP A 87 17.37 -4.63 14.18
C ASP A 87 16.80 -3.73 15.28
N GLU A 88 17.57 -3.48 16.34
CA GLU A 88 17.10 -2.63 17.45
C GLU A 88 16.85 -1.17 17.05
N LYS A 89 17.53 -0.69 16.00
CA LYS A 89 17.34 0.66 15.45
C LYS A 89 16.12 0.78 14.56
N LEU A 90 15.49 -0.33 14.20
CA LEU A 90 14.29 -0.36 13.37
C LEU A 90 13.03 -0.48 14.23
N PRO A 91 11.86 -0.05 13.72
CA PRO A 91 10.59 -0.22 14.41
C PRO A 91 10.36 -1.67 14.82
N ALA A 92 10.00 -1.90 16.09
CA ALA A 92 9.73 -3.25 16.57
C ALA A 92 8.53 -3.89 15.85
N LEU A 93 7.50 -3.09 15.57
CA LEU A 93 6.33 -3.46 14.80
C LEU A 93 6.24 -2.50 13.60
N ILE A 94 6.21 -3.04 12.40
CA ILE A 94 6.12 -2.27 11.14
C ILE A 94 4.71 -2.32 10.58
N ALA A 95 4.08 -3.51 10.64
CA ALA A 95 2.71 -3.69 10.20
C ALA A 95 2.05 -4.89 10.90
N TYR A 96 0.72 -4.90 10.91
CA TYR A 96 -0.06 -6.02 11.41
C TYR A 96 -1.43 -6.10 10.73
N GLY A 97 -1.92 -7.33 10.56
CA GLY A 97 -3.30 -7.62 10.20
C GLY A 97 -3.86 -8.63 11.18
N ASN A 98 -5.05 -8.33 11.73
CA ASN A 98 -5.69 -9.21 12.71
C ASN A 98 -6.76 -10.12 12.06
N SER A 99 -7.07 -9.86 10.81
CA SER A 99 -8.13 -10.51 10.05
C SER A 99 -7.73 -10.81 8.61
N SER A 100 -6.44 -10.76 8.29
CA SER A 100 -5.92 -11.11 6.98
C SER A 100 -4.58 -11.83 7.10
N ALA A 101 -4.42 -12.92 6.36
CA ALA A 101 -3.16 -13.65 6.26
C ALA A 101 -2.21 -12.93 5.29
N PHE A 102 -0.92 -13.20 5.46
CA PHE A 102 0.11 -12.84 4.50
C PHE A 102 0.67 -14.11 3.86
N SER A 103 0.75 -14.13 2.53
CA SER A 103 1.37 -15.21 1.76
C SER A 103 2.59 -14.69 1.01
N ALA A 104 3.74 -15.29 1.25
CA ALA A 104 4.97 -14.96 0.52
C ALA A 104 4.91 -15.37 -0.96
N ASP A 105 4.08 -16.37 -1.30
CA ASP A 105 3.94 -16.88 -2.67
C ASP A 105 3.05 -16.00 -3.55
N SER A 106 2.28 -15.08 -2.93
CA SER A 106 1.32 -14.22 -3.64
C SER A 106 1.22 -12.83 -3.01
N ILE A 107 2.37 -12.14 -2.92
CA ILE A 107 2.40 -10.75 -2.42
C ILE A 107 1.75 -9.85 -3.49
N PRO A 108 0.68 -9.08 -3.14
CA PRO A 108 0.12 -8.07 -4.02
C PRO A 108 1.19 -7.11 -4.53
N ASP A 109 1.15 -6.73 -5.81
CA ASP A 109 2.21 -5.88 -6.38
C ASP A 109 2.33 -4.53 -5.67
N ASN A 110 1.21 -3.87 -5.35
CA ASN A 110 1.21 -2.63 -4.58
C ASN A 110 1.81 -2.81 -3.17
N LEU A 111 1.55 -3.93 -2.49
CA LEU A 111 2.19 -4.25 -1.23
C LEU A 111 3.68 -4.55 -1.41
N ARG A 112 4.08 -5.23 -2.49
CA ARG A 112 5.50 -5.46 -2.80
C ARG A 112 6.27 -4.16 -2.86
N TYR A 113 5.74 -3.15 -3.56
CA TYR A 113 6.37 -1.82 -3.64
C TYR A 113 6.40 -1.09 -2.30
N TRP A 114 5.36 -1.27 -1.47
CA TRP A 114 5.35 -0.74 -0.11
C TRP A 114 6.44 -1.38 0.76
N LEU A 115 6.65 -2.69 0.63
CA LEU A 115 7.74 -3.40 1.31
C LEU A 115 9.12 -3.01 0.78
N ASP A 116 9.25 -2.72 -0.50
CA ASP A 116 10.47 -2.21 -1.11
C ASP A 116 10.78 -0.77 -0.66
N ASP A 117 9.76 0.07 -0.45
CA ASP A 117 9.92 1.38 0.19
C ASP A 117 10.49 1.24 1.62
N TYR A 118 9.95 0.32 2.40
CA TYR A 118 10.54 -0.02 3.70
C TYR A 118 11.99 -0.49 3.56
N LYS A 119 12.28 -1.36 2.60
CA LYS A 119 13.64 -1.84 2.34
C LYS A 119 14.61 -0.69 2.14
N VAL A 120 14.25 0.28 1.32
CA VAL A 120 15.11 1.43 1.01
C VAL A 120 15.30 2.33 2.22
N LYS A 121 14.21 2.78 2.86
CA LYS A 121 14.25 3.70 4.00
C LYS A 121 14.98 3.09 5.20
N MET A 122 14.70 1.84 5.52
CA MET A 122 15.32 1.15 6.64
C MET A 122 16.80 0.84 6.39
N SER A 123 17.17 0.44 5.15
CA SER A 123 18.59 0.26 4.79
C SER A 123 19.38 1.57 4.91
N ALA A 124 18.81 2.68 4.44
CA ALA A 124 19.43 3.99 4.55
C ALA A 124 19.57 4.44 6.01
N ALA A 125 18.58 4.18 6.86
CA ALA A 125 18.64 4.47 8.29
C ALA A 125 19.78 3.69 8.99
N LEU A 126 19.87 2.39 8.74
CA LEU A 126 20.93 1.55 9.30
C LEU A 126 22.32 1.99 8.83
N ALA A 127 22.47 2.28 7.53
CA ALA A 127 23.74 2.75 6.96
C ALA A 127 24.22 4.09 7.58
N LYS A 128 23.26 4.98 7.90
CA LYS A 128 23.54 6.26 8.59
C LYS A 128 23.64 6.13 10.12
N GLY A 129 23.37 4.95 10.67
CA GLY A 129 23.31 4.74 12.11
C GLY A 129 22.12 5.40 12.82
N VAL A 130 21.09 5.80 12.05
CA VAL A 130 19.87 6.45 12.55
C VAL A 130 18.92 5.40 13.13
N THR A 131 18.34 5.72 14.29
CA THR A 131 17.27 4.92 14.88
C THR A 131 15.92 5.46 14.40
N LEU A 132 15.15 4.63 13.74
CA LEU A 132 13.78 4.97 13.34
C LEU A 132 12.87 4.83 14.55
N THR A 133 12.12 5.89 14.82
CA THR A 133 11.14 5.90 15.91
C THR A 133 9.98 4.96 15.57
N SER A 134 9.48 4.28 16.59
CA SER A 134 8.30 3.43 16.46
C SER A 134 7.36 3.63 17.63
N PRO A 135 6.07 3.35 17.44
CA PRO A 135 5.14 3.27 18.56
C PRO A 135 5.65 2.28 19.62
N THR A 136 5.38 2.59 20.88
CA THR A 136 5.80 1.73 22.02
C THR A 136 4.76 0.67 22.38
N ALA A 137 3.57 0.75 21.80
CA ALA A 137 2.46 -0.18 22.01
C ALA A 137 1.66 -0.36 20.71
N MET A 138 0.98 -1.50 20.58
CA MET A 138 -0.02 -1.69 19.53
C MET A 138 -1.20 -0.75 19.76
N GLY A 139 -1.70 -0.16 18.67
CA GLY A 139 -2.79 0.77 18.71
C GLY A 139 -4.16 0.12 18.88
N THR A 140 -5.12 0.97 19.23
CA THR A 140 -6.56 0.68 19.12
C THR A 140 -7.11 1.51 17.97
N PRO A 141 -7.90 0.92 17.07
CA PRO A 141 -8.48 1.67 15.95
C PRO A 141 -9.25 2.91 16.42
N VAL A 142 -8.87 4.08 15.92
CA VAL A 142 -9.60 5.34 16.06
C VAL A 142 -10.68 5.40 14.97
N VAL A 143 -10.26 5.16 13.73
CA VAL A 143 -11.15 4.92 12.61
C VAL A 143 -10.92 3.49 12.14
N LYS A 144 -11.96 2.65 12.31
CA LYS A 144 -11.94 1.29 11.77
C LYS A 144 -11.96 1.34 10.24
N PRO A 145 -11.51 0.28 9.55
CA PRO A 145 -11.60 0.21 8.09
C PRO A 145 -12.99 0.62 7.60
N LEU A 146 -13.05 1.58 6.69
CA LEU A 146 -14.29 2.12 6.13
C LEU A 146 -14.78 1.26 4.97
N ILE A 147 -13.86 0.73 4.18
CA ILE A 147 -14.16 -0.06 2.98
C ILE A 147 -14.41 -1.51 3.38
N THR A 148 -15.61 -2.01 3.07
CA THR A 148 -15.97 -3.43 3.24
C THR A 148 -15.63 -4.27 2.01
N ALA A 149 -15.49 -3.62 0.85
CA ALA A 149 -15.20 -4.27 -0.42
C ALA A 149 -13.87 -5.04 -0.38
N LYS A 150 -13.90 -6.29 -0.82
CA LYS A 150 -12.77 -7.20 -1.02
C LYS A 150 -12.58 -7.43 -2.52
N TRP A 151 -12.44 -6.35 -3.25
CA TRP A 151 -12.36 -6.41 -4.70
C TRP A 151 -10.94 -6.62 -5.18
N ALA A 152 -10.83 -7.01 -6.45
CA ALA A 152 -9.56 -7.27 -7.12
C ALA A 152 -9.64 -6.85 -8.59
N GLN A 153 -8.63 -7.22 -9.38
CA GLN A 153 -8.53 -6.82 -10.78
C GLN A 153 -8.92 -7.94 -11.75
N GLU A 154 -9.10 -9.16 -11.24
CA GLU A 154 -9.43 -10.36 -12.02
C GLU A 154 -10.96 -10.53 -12.17
N LYS A 155 -11.40 -11.64 -12.75
CA LYS A 155 -12.83 -11.97 -12.86
C LYS A 155 -13.51 -12.00 -11.48
N PRO A 156 -14.75 -11.49 -11.37
CA PRO A 156 -15.61 -10.96 -12.46
C PRO A 156 -15.32 -9.52 -12.85
N PHE A 157 -14.53 -8.79 -12.08
CA PHE A 157 -14.29 -7.34 -12.20
C PHE A 157 -13.83 -6.90 -13.59
N LYS A 158 -13.04 -7.74 -14.29
CA LYS A 158 -12.52 -7.45 -15.64
C LYS A 158 -13.38 -7.95 -16.79
N ASN A 159 -14.60 -8.39 -16.54
CA ASN A 159 -15.42 -9.00 -17.61
C ASN A 159 -15.61 -8.03 -18.79
N ASP A 160 -15.82 -6.75 -18.54
CA ASP A 160 -16.01 -5.73 -19.57
C ASP A 160 -14.70 -5.16 -20.14
N CYS A 161 -13.57 -5.54 -19.57
CA CYS A 161 -12.25 -5.16 -20.10
C CYS A 161 -11.73 -6.12 -21.20
N ASN A 162 -12.49 -7.18 -21.56
CA ASN A 162 -12.03 -8.25 -22.46
C ASN A 162 -12.19 -7.94 -23.94
N ASP A 163 -13.02 -6.98 -24.33
CA ASP A 163 -13.27 -6.56 -25.70
C ASP A 163 -12.09 -5.83 -26.37
N ILE A 164 -11.03 -5.57 -25.60
CA ILE A 164 -9.80 -4.93 -26.06
C ILE A 164 -8.79 -5.93 -26.65
N GLY A 165 -9.14 -7.22 -26.69
CA GLY A 165 -8.41 -8.25 -27.43
C GLY A 165 -7.20 -8.88 -26.73
N GLN A 166 -7.01 -8.64 -25.44
CA GLN A 166 -6.08 -9.35 -24.55
C GLN A 166 -6.77 -9.59 -23.20
N SER A 167 -6.36 -10.60 -22.47
CA SER A 167 -6.82 -10.83 -21.09
C SER A 167 -6.31 -9.71 -20.18
N SER A 168 -6.90 -8.52 -20.31
CA SER A 168 -6.55 -7.34 -19.53
C SER A 168 -7.12 -7.44 -18.11
N VAL A 169 -6.46 -6.81 -17.16
CA VAL A 169 -6.98 -6.60 -15.79
C VAL A 169 -7.62 -5.20 -15.70
N THR A 170 -8.43 -4.95 -14.67
CA THR A 170 -9.10 -3.64 -14.50
C THR A 170 -8.14 -2.48 -14.28
N GLY A 171 -6.96 -2.75 -13.71
CA GLY A 171 -6.01 -1.74 -13.25
C GLY A 171 -6.29 -1.27 -11.81
N CYS A 172 -5.22 -1.02 -11.07
CA CYS A 172 -5.30 -0.69 -9.65
C CYS A 172 -6.02 0.64 -9.37
N VAL A 173 -5.86 1.65 -10.24
CA VAL A 173 -6.55 2.94 -10.13
C VAL A 173 -8.06 2.78 -10.24
N ALA A 174 -8.54 2.03 -11.24
CA ALA A 174 -9.96 1.74 -11.42
C ALA A 174 -10.52 0.95 -10.22
N THR A 175 -9.76 -0.03 -9.72
CA THR A 175 -10.17 -0.83 -8.56
C THR A 175 -10.29 0.02 -7.30
N ALA A 176 -9.34 0.92 -7.04
CA ALA A 176 -9.39 1.82 -5.89
C ALA A 176 -10.57 2.82 -6.01
N MET A 177 -10.74 3.45 -7.18
CA MET A 177 -11.88 4.34 -7.46
C MET A 177 -13.22 3.64 -7.21
N ALA A 178 -13.40 2.47 -7.82
CA ALA A 178 -14.66 1.73 -7.76
C ALA A 178 -15.01 1.31 -6.32
N GLN A 179 -14.05 0.90 -5.51
CA GLN A 179 -14.29 0.57 -4.09
C GLN A 179 -14.71 1.81 -3.27
N ILE A 180 -14.13 2.98 -3.55
CA ILE A 180 -14.54 4.25 -2.91
C ILE A 180 -15.95 4.63 -3.36
N MET A 181 -16.27 4.53 -4.66
CA MET A 181 -17.61 4.78 -5.18
C MET A 181 -18.63 3.81 -4.58
N TYR A 182 -18.27 2.54 -4.44
CA TYR A 182 -19.11 1.54 -3.78
C TYR A 182 -19.32 1.85 -2.30
N TYR A 183 -18.33 2.35 -1.58
CA TYR A 183 -18.49 2.80 -0.19
C TYR A 183 -19.53 3.93 -0.08
N HIS A 184 -19.44 4.93 -0.96
CA HIS A 184 -20.37 6.06 -0.97
C HIS A 184 -21.74 5.72 -1.58
N LYS A 185 -21.86 4.60 -2.33
CA LYS A 185 -23.06 4.24 -3.13
C LYS A 185 -23.46 5.38 -4.06
N TRP A 186 -22.50 6.01 -4.70
CA TRP A 186 -22.65 7.18 -5.55
C TRP A 186 -21.77 7.12 -6.81
N PRO A 187 -22.27 7.65 -7.96
CA PRO A 187 -23.61 8.15 -8.25
C PRO A 187 -24.59 6.99 -8.57
N MET A 188 -25.87 7.31 -8.76
CA MET A 188 -26.84 6.33 -9.29
C MET A 188 -26.69 6.14 -10.80
N GLN A 189 -26.24 7.18 -11.52
CA GLN A 189 -26.03 7.18 -12.96
C GLN A 189 -24.84 8.07 -13.28
N GLY A 190 -24.02 7.67 -14.25
CA GLY A 190 -22.93 8.50 -14.75
C GLY A 190 -23.41 9.66 -15.62
N THR A 191 -22.50 10.52 -16.04
CA THR A 191 -22.81 11.72 -16.83
C THR A 191 -21.84 11.85 -18.00
N GLY A 192 -22.38 12.18 -19.19
CA GLY A 192 -21.58 12.43 -20.38
C GLY A 192 -20.92 11.17 -20.94
N SER A 193 -19.94 11.37 -21.80
CA SER A 193 -19.21 10.29 -22.45
C SER A 193 -17.72 10.60 -22.53
N HIS A 194 -16.91 9.55 -22.66
CA HIS A 194 -15.47 9.68 -22.86
C HIS A 194 -14.95 8.64 -23.82
N SER A 195 -13.94 9.05 -24.59
CA SER A 195 -13.22 8.17 -25.52
C SER A 195 -11.78 8.66 -25.67
N TYR A 196 -10.86 7.74 -25.72
CA TYR A 196 -9.43 8.01 -25.96
C TYR A 196 -8.82 6.89 -26.78
N SER A 197 -7.60 7.10 -27.27
CA SER A 197 -6.92 6.08 -28.06
C SER A 197 -5.48 5.91 -27.60
N TYR A 198 -5.02 4.67 -27.60
CA TYR A 198 -3.61 4.34 -27.38
C TYR A 198 -3.16 3.23 -28.33
N LYS A 199 -1.85 3.05 -28.45
CA LYS A 199 -1.24 2.01 -29.29
C LYS A 199 -0.72 0.88 -28.42
N LEU A 200 -1.04 -0.36 -28.79
CA LEU A 200 -0.56 -1.54 -28.12
C LEU A 200 0.14 -2.46 -29.14
N ASN A 201 1.32 -2.94 -28.78
CA ASN A 201 2.05 -3.89 -29.61
C ASN A 201 1.72 -5.33 -29.16
N PHE A 202 1.05 -6.07 -30.03
CA PHE A 202 0.67 -7.46 -29.81
C PHE A 202 1.77 -8.45 -30.19
N GLY A 203 2.87 -7.97 -30.79
CA GLY A 203 3.95 -8.81 -31.28
C GLY A 203 3.61 -9.60 -32.54
N GLY A 204 4.60 -10.32 -33.09
CA GLY A 204 4.45 -11.20 -34.24
C GLY A 204 3.75 -10.56 -35.44
N ASP A 205 2.91 -11.34 -36.15
CA ASP A 205 2.17 -10.89 -37.33
C ASP A 205 1.03 -9.90 -37.01
N ILE A 206 0.62 -9.77 -35.74
CA ILE A 206 -0.45 -8.85 -35.34
C ILE A 206 0.06 -7.41 -35.30
N GLY A 207 1.31 -7.20 -34.86
CA GLY A 207 1.96 -5.91 -34.81
C GLY A 207 1.31 -4.91 -33.85
N VAL A 208 1.41 -3.62 -34.20
CA VAL A 208 0.84 -2.52 -33.41
C VAL A 208 -0.59 -2.22 -33.82
N LYS A 209 -1.52 -2.22 -32.86
CA LYS A 209 -2.91 -1.80 -33.07
C LYS A 209 -3.22 -0.54 -32.27
N THR A 210 -4.11 0.28 -32.80
CA THR A 210 -4.75 1.37 -32.06
C THR A 210 -5.98 0.81 -31.37
N ILE A 211 -6.05 1.01 -30.05
CA ILE A 211 -7.17 0.65 -29.20
C ILE A 211 -7.89 1.94 -28.83
N THR A 212 -9.22 1.94 -28.90
CA THR A 212 -10.05 3.13 -28.65
C THR A 212 -11.19 2.78 -27.70
N PRO A 213 -10.94 2.73 -26.38
CA PRO A 213 -12.01 2.55 -25.40
C PRO A 213 -12.95 3.76 -25.45
N SER A 214 -14.26 3.49 -25.22
CA SER A 214 -15.29 4.50 -25.23
C SER A 214 -16.43 4.10 -24.32
N VAL A 215 -16.93 5.03 -23.51
CA VAL A 215 -18.10 4.85 -22.64
C VAL A 215 -19.02 6.05 -22.74
N ASP A 216 -20.31 5.79 -22.84
CA ASP A 216 -21.36 6.76 -22.56
C ASP A 216 -21.87 6.52 -21.12
N PHE A 217 -21.26 7.21 -20.15
CA PHE A 217 -21.59 7.06 -18.73
C PHE A 217 -23.07 7.40 -18.45
N SER A 218 -23.67 8.26 -19.26
CA SER A 218 -25.09 8.64 -19.08
C SER A 218 -26.07 7.50 -19.43
N SER A 219 -25.60 6.46 -20.10
CA SER A 219 -26.36 5.25 -20.37
C SER A 219 -26.25 4.19 -19.27
N HIS A 220 -25.30 4.36 -18.31
CA HIS A 220 -25.03 3.39 -17.26
C HIS A 220 -25.64 3.81 -15.93
N THR A 221 -26.37 2.89 -15.30
CA THR A 221 -26.86 3.03 -13.93
C THR A 221 -26.13 2.04 -13.02
N TYR A 222 -25.70 2.49 -11.85
CA TYR A 222 -24.96 1.67 -10.90
C TYR A 222 -25.90 1.11 -9.85
N ASN A 223 -26.15 -0.18 -9.94
CA ASN A 223 -27.04 -0.89 -9.01
C ASN A 223 -26.27 -1.30 -7.74
N TRP A 224 -26.02 -0.33 -6.86
CA TRP A 224 -25.26 -0.51 -5.64
C TRP A 224 -25.80 -1.62 -4.73
N SER A 225 -27.10 -1.85 -4.72
CA SER A 225 -27.73 -2.88 -3.89
C SER A 225 -27.49 -4.30 -4.41
N ASN A 226 -27.17 -4.45 -5.70
CA ASN A 226 -26.87 -5.74 -6.30
C ASN A 226 -25.38 -6.10 -6.21
N MET A 227 -24.49 -5.09 -6.11
CA MET A 227 -23.08 -5.31 -5.91
C MET A 227 -22.79 -5.90 -4.52
N GLN A 228 -21.77 -6.75 -4.41
CA GLN A 228 -21.38 -7.42 -3.19
C GLN A 228 -20.03 -6.93 -2.67
N ASP A 229 -19.80 -7.06 -1.35
CA ASP A 229 -18.51 -6.78 -0.74
C ASP A 229 -17.40 -7.69 -1.28
N ALA A 230 -17.72 -8.92 -1.67
CA ALA A 230 -16.74 -9.89 -2.15
C ALA A 230 -17.26 -10.74 -3.30
N TYR A 231 -16.37 -11.15 -4.20
CA TYR A 231 -16.61 -12.01 -5.35
C TYR A 231 -15.52 -13.09 -5.40
N GLY A 232 -15.93 -14.35 -5.38
CA GLY A 232 -14.99 -15.47 -5.38
C GLY A 232 -14.29 -15.69 -4.03
N VAL A 233 -13.01 -16.00 -4.05
CA VAL A 233 -12.23 -16.27 -2.83
C VAL A 233 -11.71 -14.95 -2.26
N TYR A 234 -11.91 -14.74 -0.98
CA TYR A 234 -11.48 -13.54 -0.28
C TYR A 234 -11.11 -13.84 1.18
N VAL A 235 -10.41 -12.93 1.82
CA VAL A 235 -10.16 -12.98 3.26
C VAL A 235 -11.23 -12.16 3.98
N ASP A 236 -11.94 -12.80 4.90
CA ASP A 236 -12.95 -12.16 5.74
C ASP A 236 -12.29 -11.44 6.91
N GLU A 237 -12.56 -10.16 7.09
CA GLU A 237 -11.86 -9.35 8.10
C GLU A 237 -12.32 -9.61 9.52
N GLU A 238 -13.54 -10.08 9.72
CA GLU A 238 -14.03 -10.36 11.07
C GLU A 238 -13.53 -11.72 11.57
N SER A 239 -13.61 -12.75 10.73
CA SER A 239 -13.16 -14.11 11.07
C SER A 239 -11.69 -14.35 10.80
N GLY A 240 -11.08 -13.61 9.86
CA GLY A 240 -9.70 -13.81 9.38
C GLY A 240 -9.51 -15.08 8.56
N TYR A 241 -10.59 -15.73 8.14
CA TYR A 241 -10.51 -16.92 7.29
C TYR A 241 -10.69 -16.59 5.82
N THR A 242 -10.05 -17.39 4.96
CA THR A 242 -10.35 -17.39 3.54
C THR A 242 -11.74 -17.96 3.35
N GLN A 243 -12.60 -17.20 2.70
CA GLN A 243 -13.99 -17.56 2.39
C GLN A 243 -14.21 -17.50 0.89
N LYS A 244 -15.32 -18.08 0.45
CA LYS A 244 -15.77 -18.01 -0.95
C LYS A 244 -17.15 -17.40 -1.00
N ALA A 245 -17.26 -16.26 -1.68
CA ALA A 245 -18.54 -15.66 -2.04
C ALA A 245 -19.11 -16.33 -3.30
N SER A 246 -20.44 -16.42 -3.36
CA SER A 246 -21.17 -16.75 -4.58
C SER A 246 -21.84 -15.48 -5.11
N TYR A 247 -21.94 -15.36 -6.43
CA TYR A 247 -22.57 -14.22 -7.09
C TYR A 247 -23.29 -14.69 -8.35
N THR A 248 -24.29 -13.92 -8.77
CA THR A 248 -25.03 -14.13 -10.02
C THR A 248 -24.33 -13.45 -11.19
N ASP A 249 -24.74 -13.78 -12.42
CA ASP A 249 -24.20 -13.12 -13.62
C ASP A 249 -24.55 -11.62 -13.62
N ASP A 250 -25.74 -11.23 -13.15
CA ASP A 250 -26.12 -9.81 -13.03
C ASP A 250 -25.23 -9.07 -12.04
N GLN A 251 -24.89 -9.68 -10.90
CA GLN A 251 -23.97 -9.10 -9.92
C GLN A 251 -22.55 -8.95 -10.49
N ALA A 252 -22.13 -9.92 -11.28
CA ALA A 252 -20.84 -9.86 -11.98
C ALA A 252 -20.83 -8.76 -13.05
N ALA A 253 -21.94 -8.59 -13.79
CA ALA A 253 -22.08 -7.55 -14.81
C ALA A 253 -22.08 -6.14 -14.18
N ASP A 254 -22.85 -5.92 -13.10
CA ASP A 254 -22.90 -4.63 -12.42
C ASP A 254 -21.53 -4.16 -11.90
N VAL A 255 -20.77 -5.06 -11.27
CA VAL A 255 -19.43 -4.70 -10.77
C VAL A 255 -18.43 -4.51 -11.90
N ALA A 256 -18.49 -5.32 -12.96
CA ALA A 256 -17.60 -5.19 -14.12
C ALA A 256 -17.84 -3.87 -14.87
N CYS A 257 -19.09 -3.48 -15.06
CA CYS A 257 -19.49 -2.21 -15.67
C CYS A 257 -18.86 -1.02 -14.88
N LEU A 258 -19.00 -1.00 -13.55
CA LEU A 258 -18.40 0.05 -12.72
C LEU A 258 -16.89 0.11 -12.86
N LEU A 259 -16.19 -1.04 -12.81
CA LEU A 259 -14.74 -1.10 -12.92
C LEU A 259 -14.26 -0.63 -14.30
N HIS A 260 -14.96 -1.02 -15.37
CA HIS A 260 -14.67 -0.58 -16.73
C HIS A 260 -14.86 0.93 -16.88
N ASP A 261 -15.99 1.46 -16.38
CA ASP A 261 -16.27 2.90 -16.41
C ASP A 261 -15.20 3.71 -15.65
N CYS A 262 -14.81 3.26 -14.46
CA CYS A 262 -13.71 3.86 -13.73
C CYS A 262 -12.42 3.86 -14.55
N GLY A 263 -12.09 2.75 -15.19
CA GLY A 263 -10.89 2.65 -16.02
C GLY A 263 -10.92 3.57 -17.23
N VAL A 264 -12.03 3.58 -17.98
CA VAL A 264 -12.17 4.46 -19.15
C VAL A 264 -12.11 5.93 -18.76
N SER A 265 -12.71 6.31 -17.62
CA SER A 265 -12.73 7.70 -17.15
C SER A 265 -11.36 8.30 -16.85
N VAL A 266 -10.35 7.46 -16.62
CA VAL A 266 -8.96 7.85 -16.33
C VAL A 266 -7.97 7.51 -17.45
N ASP A 267 -8.46 7.24 -18.65
CA ASP A 267 -7.66 6.82 -19.81
C ASP A 267 -6.79 5.58 -19.53
N MET A 268 -7.37 4.53 -18.99
CA MET A 268 -6.67 3.30 -18.67
C MET A 268 -6.05 2.68 -19.91
N ILE A 269 -4.75 2.44 -19.88
CA ILE A 269 -4.05 1.64 -20.89
C ILE A 269 -4.23 0.17 -20.46
N TYR A 270 -5.19 -0.49 -21.06
CA TYR A 270 -5.45 -1.91 -20.83
C TYR A 270 -4.44 -2.75 -21.62
N ALA A 271 -3.73 -3.64 -20.95
CA ALA A 271 -2.79 -4.56 -21.57
C ALA A 271 -2.82 -5.93 -20.91
N GLY A 272 -2.30 -6.95 -21.58
CA GLY A 272 -2.28 -8.32 -21.05
C GLY A 272 -1.47 -8.42 -19.77
N GLY A 273 -2.16 -8.81 -18.68
CA GLY A 273 -1.55 -9.00 -17.37
C GLY A 273 -1.26 -7.73 -16.57
N SER A 274 -1.36 -6.53 -17.17
CA SER A 274 -1.11 -5.26 -16.49
C SER A 274 -1.89 -4.14 -17.17
N SER A 275 -2.59 -3.32 -16.40
CA SER A 275 -3.28 -2.13 -16.90
C SER A 275 -2.89 -0.92 -16.07
N SER A 276 -2.67 0.24 -16.70
CA SER A 276 -2.12 1.41 -16.05
C SER A 276 -2.86 2.70 -16.39
N ALA A 277 -3.02 3.57 -15.39
CA ALA A 277 -3.52 4.93 -15.53
C ALA A 277 -2.84 5.84 -14.50
N SER A 278 -2.84 7.14 -14.76
CA SER A 278 -2.35 8.12 -13.80
C SER A 278 -3.41 8.44 -12.75
N SER A 279 -3.09 8.31 -11.46
CA SER A 279 -3.95 8.69 -10.35
C SER A 279 -4.32 10.19 -10.38
N ALA A 280 -3.50 11.03 -10.98
CA ALA A 280 -3.77 12.46 -11.14
C ALA A 280 -5.02 12.77 -11.97
N LYS A 281 -5.54 11.80 -12.75
CA LYS A 281 -6.78 11.96 -13.52
C LYS A 281 -8.04 11.70 -12.69
N VAL A 282 -7.92 11.08 -11.53
CA VAL A 282 -9.05 10.66 -10.70
C VAL A 282 -9.94 11.82 -10.27
N PRO A 283 -9.43 12.96 -9.76
CA PRO A 283 -10.29 14.08 -9.39
C PRO A 283 -11.13 14.61 -10.56
N TYR A 284 -10.53 14.75 -11.74
CA TYR A 284 -11.25 15.15 -12.94
C TYR A 284 -12.32 14.13 -13.33
N ALA A 285 -12.00 12.84 -13.31
CA ALA A 285 -12.92 11.78 -13.67
C ALA A 285 -14.12 11.73 -12.72
N LEU A 286 -13.87 11.75 -11.40
CA LEU A 286 -14.92 11.70 -10.38
C LEU A 286 -15.86 12.92 -10.45
N THR A 287 -15.31 14.10 -10.67
CA THR A 287 -16.13 15.33 -10.81
C THR A 287 -16.92 15.35 -12.11
N THR A 288 -16.27 15.01 -13.23
CA THR A 288 -16.86 15.21 -14.56
C THR A 288 -17.90 14.15 -14.89
N TYR A 289 -17.60 12.88 -14.61
CA TYR A 289 -18.43 11.76 -15.05
C TYR A 289 -19.28 11.17 -13.93
N PHE A 290 -18.90 11.36 -12.67
CA PHE A 290 -19.56 10.73 -11.54
C PHE A 290 -20.16 11.72 -10.53
N GLY A 291 -20.10 13.02 -10.81
CA GLY A 291 -20.78 14.06 -10.03
C GLY A 291 -20.30 14.19 -8.59
N TYR A 292 -19.03 13.87 -8.32
CA TYR A 292 -18.37 14.15 -7.04
C TYR A 292 -18.08 15.64 -6.91
N ASP A 293 -17.83 16.10 -5.68
CA ASP A 293 -17.48 17.48 -5.39
C ASP A 293 -16.16 17.89 -6.06
N CYS A 294 -16.09 19.12 -6.57
CA CYS A 294 -14.89 19.67 -7.19
C CYS A 294 -13.80 20.07 -6.17
N GLY A 295 -14.07 19.94 -4.87
CA GLY A 295 -13.09 20.20 -3.81
C GLY A 295 -11.99 19.15 -3.68
N MET A 296 -12.08 18.04 -4.41
CA MET A 296 -11.04 17.00 -4.39
C MET A 296 -9.70 17.52 -4.87
N SER A 297 -8.64 17.09 -4.22
CA SER A 297 -7.26 17.47 -4.53
C SER A 297 -6.37 16.25 -4.77
N TYR A 298 -5.54 16.33 -5.80
CA TYR A 298 -4.43 15.42 -6.01
C TYR A 298 -3.19 16.03 -5.33
N LEU A 299 -2.66 15.36 -4.33
CA LEU A 299 -1.56 15.85 -3.50
C LEU A 299 -0.35 14.93 -3.63
N GLN A 300 0.83 15.53 -3.68
CA GLN A 300 2.10 14.82 -3.78
C GLN A 300 2.87 14.94 -2.47
N LYS A 301 3.28 13.81 -1.88
CA LYS A 301 3.98 13.74 -0.58
C LYS A 301 5.23 14.61 -0.53
N VAL A 302 5.95 14.74 -1.63
CA VAL A 302 7.18 15.53 -1.73
C VAL A 302 7.00 17.02 -1.36
N LEU A 303 5.77 17.51 -1.40
CA LEU A 303 5.43 18.91 -1.07
C LEU A 303 5.11 19.13 0.42
N PHE A 304 5.09 18.07 1.24
CA PHE A 304 4.62 18.11 2.62
C PHE A 304 5.59 17.38 3.54
N SER A 305 5.69 17.82 4.78
CA SER A 305 6.34 17.07 5.85
C SER A 305 5.57 15.78 6.17
N ASP A 306 6.21 14.87 6.88
CA ASP A 306 5.57 13.61 7.30
C ASP A 306 4.38 13.85 8.20
N GLU A 307 4.45 14.84 9.10
CA GLU A 307 3.35 15.17 10.01
C GLU A 307 2.16 15.82 9.27
N GLU A 308 2.42 16.75 8.35
CA GLU A 308 1.35 17.35 7.53
C GLU A 308 0.64 16.29 6.69
N TRP A 309 1.41 15.38 6.07
CA TRP A 309 0.86 14.27 5.29
C TRP A 309 -0.04 13.37 6.12
N ALA A 310 0.47 12.93 7.27
CA ALA A 310 -0.28 12.10 8.19
C ALA A 310 -1.53 12.82 8.73
N GLN A 311 -1.44 14.13 9.00
CA GLN A 311 -2.58 14.92 9.48
C GLN A 311 -3.67 15.07 8.41
N MET A 312 -3.32 15.26 7.14
CA MET A 312 -4.29 15.31 6.04
C MET A 312 -5.05 13.99 5.94
N ILE A 313 -4.34 12.84 5.95
CA ILE A 313 -4.97 11.52 5.93
C ILE A 313 -5.93 11.36 7.12
N ARG A 314 -5.51 11.70 8.34
CA ARG A 314 -6.37 11.62 9.53
C ARG A 314 -7.62 12.49 9.39
N THR A 315 -7.49 13.71 8.86
CA THR A 315 -8.61 14.63 8.65
C THR A 315 -9.68 14.01 7.74
N GLU A 316 -9.26 13.37 6.66
CA GLU A 316 -10.19 12.70 5.75
C GLU A 316 -10.86 11.48 6.40
N LEU A 317 -10.08 10.65 7.06
CA LEU A 317 -10.60 9.46 7.72
C LEU A 317 -11.54 9.78 8.89
N ASP A 318 -11.28 10.83 9.67
CA ASP A 318 -12.17 11.34 10.72
C ASP A 318 -13.50 11.81 10.14
N ALA A 319 -13.46 12.41 8.96
CA ALA A 319 -14.65 12.81 8.20
C ALA A 319 -15.31 11.64 7.43
N ARG A 320 -14.84 10.39 7.64
CA ARG A 320 -15.34 9.18 6.98
C ARG A 320 -15.16 9.21 5.46
N ARG A 321 -14.11 9.81 4.98
CA ARG A 321 -13.73 9.80 3.57
C ARG A 321 -12.48 8.93 3.39
N PRO A 322 -12.59 7.76 2.74
CA PRO A 322 -11.44 6.93 2.38
C PRO A 322 -10.53 7.68 1.40
N VAL A 323 -9.23 7.55 1.60
CA VAL A 323 -8.21 8.22 0.78
C VAL A 323 -7.75 7.25 -0.30
N LEU A 324 -7.85 7.65 -1.58
CA LEU A 324 -7.14 6.94 -2.64
C LEU A 324 -5.66 7.30 -2.53
N TYR A 325 -4.85 6.31 -2.24
CA TYR A 325 -3.42 6.43 -2.08
C TYR A 325 -2.71 5.79 -3.27
N SER A 326 -1.65 6.38 -3.74
CA SER A 326 -0.81 5.80 -4.78
C SER A 326 0.67 6.02 -4.49
N GLY A 327 1.49 5.17 -5.05
CA GLY A 327 2.93 5.30 -5.00
C GLY A 327 3.55 4.88 -6.31
N GLN A 328 4.70 5.46 -6.63
CA GLN A 328 5.46 5.17 -7.83
C GLN A 328 6.89 4.83 -7.49
N THR A 329 7.44 3.84 -8.16
CA THR A 329 8.86 3.46 -8.07
C THR A 329 9.72 4.33 -9.00
N LEU A 330 11.03 4.29 -8.80
CA LEU A 330 11.99 4.94 -9.69
C LEU A 330 11.92 4.43 -11.16
N ASN A 331 11.37 3.24 -11.36
CA ASN A 331 11.17 2.67 -12.69
C ASN A 331 9.83 3.09 -13.33
N ASN A 332 9.12 4.05 -12.74
CA ASN A 332 7.78 4.49 -13.13
C ASN A 332 6.71 3.38 -13.06
N GLU A 333 6.94 2.35 -12.27
CA GLU A 333 5.92 1.38 -11.93
C GLU A 333 5.12 1.93 -10.76
N GLY A 334 3.82 2.13 -10.95
CA GLY A 334 2.95 2.76 -9.96
C GLY A 334 1.80 1.84 -9.57
N HIS A 335 1.33 1.98 -8.33
CA HIS A 335 0.14 1.29 -7.85
C HIS A 335 -0.73 2.20 -7.01
N ALA A 336 -2.04 2.06 -7.19
CA ALA A 336 -3.06 2.69 -6.39
C ALA A 336 -3.71 1.66 -5.45
N PHE A 337 -4.09 2.12 -4.26
CA PHE A 337 -4.76 1.37 -3.21
C PHE A 337 -5.52 2.35 -2.31
N ILE A 338 -6.13 1.88 -1.22
CA ILE A 338 -6.94 2.74 -0.37
C ILE A 338 -6.37 2.75 1.04
N CYS A 339 -6.25 3.95 1.61
CA CYS A 339 -6.08 4.15 3.05
C CYS A 339 -7.45 4.49 3.65
N ASP A 340 -7.98 3.63 4.52
CA ASP A 340 -9.37 3.71 4.96
C ASP A 340 -9.59 3.57 6.47
N GLY A 341 -8.52 3.65 7.24
CA GLY A 341 -8.59 3.62 8.70
C GLY A 341 -7.26 3.95 9.34
N TYR A 342 -7.26 4.20 10.64
CA TYR A 342 -6.04 4.37 11.43
C TYR A 342 -6.25 4.06 12.91
N ASP A 343 -5.16 3.78 13.61
CA ASP A 343 -5.15 3.55 15.05
C ASP A 343 -4.50 4.70 15.83
N ASN A 344 -4.62 4.65 17.17
CA ASN A 344 -4.04 5.68 18.04
C ASN A 344 -2.52 5.55 18.26
N ALA A 345 -1.89 4.54 17.66
CA ALA A 345 -0.43 4.36 17.67
C ALA A 345 0.23 4.85 16.38
N GLY A 346 -0.55 5.31 15.38
CA GLY A 346 -0.02 5.88 14.14
C GLY A 346 0.13 4.88 12.99
N TYR A 347 -0.54 3.73 13.07
CA TYR A 347 -0.67 2.81 11.95
C TYR A 347 -1.92 3.14 11.15
N TYR A 348 -1.81 3.05 9.83
CA TYR A 348 -2.88 3.31 8.87
C TYR A 348 -3.33 2.03 8.21
N HIS A 349 -4.65 1.82 8.14
CA HIS A 349 -5.21 0.64 7.49
C HIS A 349 -5.19 0.82 5.97
N MET A 350 -4.64 -0.19 5.28
CA MET A 350 -4.52 -0.24 3.83
C MET A 350 -5.37 -1.37 3.26
N ASN A 351 -6.19 -1.04 2.27
CA ASN A 351 -6.88 -2.00 1.42
C ASN A 351 -6.17 -2.06 0.06
N TRP A 352 -5.50 -3.16 -0.19
CA TRP A 352 -4.64 -3.33 -1.36
C TRP A 352 -5.40 -3.61 -2.66
N GLY A 353 -6.72 -3.90 -2.61
CA GLY A 353 -7.50 -4.27 -3.80
C GLY A 353 -7.17 -5.68 -4.32
N TRP A 354 -6.84 -6.62 -3.44
CA TRP A 354 -6.47 -8.00 -3.74
C TRP A 354 -7.27 -9.00 -2.91
N GLN A 355 -8.57 -8.94 -3.02
CA GLN A 355 -9.50 -9.85 -2.33
C GLN A 355 -9.31 -9.89 -0.81
N GLY A 356 -8.91 -8.76 -0.21
CA GLY A 356 -8.66 -8.65 1.24
C GLY A 356 -7.31 -9.21 1.69
N MET A 357 -6.50 -9.77 0.78
CA MET A 357 -5.19 -10.34 1.13
C MET A 357 -4.25 -9.25 1.66
N ALA A 358 -3.61 -9.52 2.78
CA ALA A 358 -2.69 -8.63 3.47
C ALA A 358 -3.26 -7.23 3.82
N ASN A 359 -4.58 -7.03 3.75
CA ASN A 359 -5.18 -5.82 4.31
C ASN A 359 -4.81 -5.71 5.79
N GLY A 360 -4.48 -4.52 6.26
CA GLY A 360 -4.03 -4.35 7.64
C GLY A 360 -3.48 -2.97 7.92
N TYR A 361 -2.93 -2.83 9.11
CA TYR A 361 -2.38 -1.59 9.62
C TYR A 361 -0.88 -1.53 9.37
N TYR A 362 -0.43 -0.49 8.68
CA TYR A 362 0.94 -0.27 8.23
C TYR A 362 1.47 1.05 8.78
N LEU A 363 2.73 1.06 9.19
CA LEU A 363 3.43 2.28 9.59
C LEU A 363 3.80 3.07 8.32
N ILE A 364 3.45 4.34 8.27
CA ILE A 364 4.00 5.23 7.24
C ILE A 364 5.36 5.69 7.75
N VAL A 365 6.43 5.08 7.24
CA VAL A 365 7.79 5.45 7.61
C VAL A 365 8.17 6.73 6.90
N GLY A 366 8.38 7.78 7.66
CA GLY A 366 8.75 9.08 7.15
C GLY A 366 10.19 9.17 6.64
N THR A 367 10.44 10.20 5.86
CA THR A 367 11.77 10.54 5.35
C THR A 367 12.47 11.61 6.19
N ASP A 368 11.73 12.36 7.02
CA ASP A 368 12.24 13.49 7.80
C ASP A 368 13.34 13.05 8.79
N ALA A 369 13.18 11.85 9.37
CA ALA A 369 14.20 11.27 10.24
C ALA A 369 15.52 10.90 9.51
N LEU A 370 15.48 10.73 8.19
CA LEU A 370 16.65 10.39 7.37
C LEU A 370 17.41 11.63 6.88
N ASN A 371 16.77 12.79 6.89
CA ASN A 371 17.34 14.07 6.48
C ASN A 371 16.97 15.20 7.46
N PRO A 372 17.54 15.22 8.68
CA PRO A 372 17.20 16.23 9.70
C PRO A 372 17.49 17.67 9.27
N ASP A 373 18.33 17.87 8.25
CA ASP A 373 18.69 19.21 7.74
C ASP A 373 17.73 19.72 6.65
N MET A 374 16.73 18.95 6.25
CA MET A 374 15.78 19.29 5.18
C MET A 374 14.44 19.84 5.69
N SER A 375 14.31 20.13 6.98
CA SER A 375 13.15 20.82 7.54
C SER A 375 13.13 22.27 7.09
N GLY A 376 12.68 22.55 5.87
CA GLY A 376 12.33 23.92 5.50
C GLY A 376 12.81 24.47 4.16
N THR A 377 13.49 23.74 3.30
CA THR A 377 13.80 24.24 1.93
C THR A 377 13.81 23.12 0.91
N GLY A 378 12.93 23.23 -0.08
CA GLY A 378 12.87 22.31 -1.20
C GLY A 378 14.19 22.25 -1.97
N GLY A 379 14.91 21.17 -1.81
CA GLY A 379 16.15 20.89 -2.51
C GLY A 379 16.41 19.40 -2.49
N GLY A 380 16.01 18.71 -3.56
CA GLY A 380 16.10 17.28 -3.70
C GLY A 380 17.49 16.74 -3.58
N THR A 381 17.65 15.66 -2.85
CA THR A 381 18.67 14.66 -3.09
C THR A 381 18.09 13.29 -2.81
N VAL A 382 17.85 12.61 -3.93
CA VAL A 382 17.81 11.15 -4.11
C VAL A 382 17.35 10.36 -2.88
N GLY A 383 16.07 10.41 -2.59
CA GLY A 383 15.37 9.41 -1.82
C GLY A 383 15.00 8.25 -2.74
N LEU A 384 15.44 7.06 -2.42
CA LEU A 384 15.16 5.85 -3.17
C LEU A 384 13.96 5.15 -2.50
N GLY A 385 12.92 4.91 -3.27
CA GLY A 385 11.67 4.29 -2.84
C GLY A 385 10.46 5.13 -3.27
N TYR A 386 9.28 4.86 -2.78
CA TYR A 386 8.07 5.70 -3.01
C TYR A 386 8.20 7.16 -2.51
N THR A 387 9.37 7.59 -2.08
CA THR A 387 9.64 8.93 -1.57
C THR A 387 9.39 10.05 -2.58
N GLU A 388 9.42 9.75 -3.88
CA GLU A 388 9.16 10.74 -4.93
C GLU A 388 7.78 10.59 -5.59
N GLY A 389 7.05 9.53 -5.29
CA GLY A 389 5.81 9.19 -5.97
C GLY A 389 4.67 8.78 -5.06
N ASN A 390 4.71 9.11 -3.76
CA ASN A 390 3.53 8.96 -2.91
C ASN A 390 2.57 10.10 -3.19
N ASP A 391 1.38 9.74 -3.65
CA ASP A 391 0.30 10.66 -3.96
C ASP A 391 -0.96 10.24 -3.23
N MET A 392 -1.85 11.19 -2.98
CA MET A 392 -3.20 10.89 -2.49
C MET A 392 -4.24 11.78 -3.15
N ILE A 393 -5.46 11.27 -3.20
CA ILE A 393 -6.65 12.03 -3.57
C ILE A 393 -7.54 12.12 -2.34
N ILE A 394 -7.85 13.35 -1.96
CA ILE A 394 -8.68 13.72 -0.81
C ILE A 394 -9.77 14.70 -1.24
#